data_0fe677990a3cee7e156022aa58333d01
#
_entry.id   0fe677990a3cee7e156022aa58333d01
#
_cell.length_a   1.000
_cell.length_b   1.000
_cell.length_c   1.000
_cell.angle_alpha   90.00
_cell.angle_beta   90.00
_cell.angle_gamma   90.00
#
_symmetry.space_group_name_H-M   'P 1'
#
loop_
_entity.id
_entity.type
_entity.pdbx_description
1 polymer ?
#
loop_
_entity_poly.entity_id
_entity_poly.type
_entity_poly.pdbx_seq_one_letter_code
_entity_poly.pdbx_strand_id
1 'polypeptide(L)'
;MCNSDIEMEESVIAKSTGEQEEKDMEPQDAALFHHLSSGKKISKSEANYREQTDNNENGQACMKCKFNLPDEKICHIVEGDINNEHGISKFFSAKGEGMLPGDIVWHFVKKTGRKLNYEEGYVIGKGAEEFQCKDCKYYMYSHSCLLIKGTFEPEMSCGFIVKIGNGTDV
;
A
#
# COMPACT_ATOMS: atom_id res chain seq x y z
N MET A 1 -19.90 34.96 -8.66
CA MET A 1 -19.19 35.57 -7.55
C MET A 1 -19.16 34.70 -6.30
N CYS A 2 -20.25 33.99 -5.98
CA CYS A 2 -20.24 33.05 -4.85
C CYS A 2 -19.50 31.75 -5.12
N ASN A 3 -19.28 31.43 -6.39
CA ASN A 3 -18.67 30.14 -6.78
C ASN A 3 -17.17 30.03 -6.45
N SER A 4 -16.42 31.14 -6.49
CA SER A 4 -14.99 31.14 -6.18
C SER A 4 -14.70 30.92 -4.69
N ASP A 5 -15.58 31.44 -3.82
CA ASP A 5 -15.44 31.25 -2.38
C ASP A 5 -15.75 29.79 -1.97
N ILE A 6 -16.73 29.15 -2.63
CA ILE A 6 -17.10 27.76 -2.40
C ILE A 6 -15.98 26.83 -2.85
N GLU A 7 -15.36 27.09 -4.00
CA GLU A 7 -14.24 26.31 -4.50
C GLU A 7 -13.02 26.38 -3.57
N MET A 8 -12.74 27.54 -2.99
CA MET A 8 -11.68 27.72 -2.01
C MET A 8 -11.95 26.97 -0.71
N GLU A 9 -13.17 26.95 -0.24
CA GLU A 9 -13.57 26.20 0.97
C GLU A 9 -13.43 24.70 0.76
N GLU A 10 -13.86 24.17 -0.37
CA GLU A 10 -13.71 22.76 -0.70
C GLU A 10 -12.23 22.35 -0.78
N SER A 11 -11.38 23.18 -1.37
CA SER A 11 -9.94 22.95 -1.44
C SER A 11 -9.30 22.92 -0.07
N VAL A 12 -9.66 23.81 0.83
CA VAL A 12 -9.15 23.86 2.21
C VAL A 12 -9.64 22.65 3.01
N ILE A 13 -10.89 22.26 2.87
CA ILE A 13 -11.47 21.09 3.53
C ILE A 13 -10.79 19.82 3.05
N ALA A 14 -10.54 19.68 1.75
CA ALA A 14 -9.87 18.53 1.18
C ALA A 14 -8.43 18.38 1.71
N LYS A 15 -7.67 19.47 1.82
CA LYS A 15 -6.33 19.47 2.40
C LYS A 15 -6.34 19.11 3.89
N SER A 16 -7.27 19.69 4.64
CA SER A 16 -7.43 19.42 6.07
C SER A 16 -7.77 17.95 6.32
N THR A 17 -8.68 17.39 5.53
CA THR A 17 -9.07 15.99 5.64
C THR A 17 -7.90 15.04 5.31
N GLY A 18 -7.11 15.37 4.28
CA GLY A 18 -5.96 14.58 3.89
C GLY A 18 -4.87 14.57 4.98
N GLU A 19 -4.58 15.72 5.57
CA GLU A 19 -3.62 15.83 6.68
C GLU A 19 -4.10 15.09 7.92
N GLN A 20 -5.39 15.12 8.20
CA GLN A 20 -5.98 14.43 9.33
C GLN A 20 -5.97 12.91 9.13
N GLU A 21 -6.25 12.42 7.92
CA GLU A 21 -6.16 11.00 7.59
C GLU A 21 -4.74 10.48 7.80
N GLU A 22 -3.73 11.25 7.40
CA GLU A 22 -2.33 10.91 7.58
C GLU A 22 -1.93 10.84 9.06
N LYS A 23 -2.45 11.75 9.88
CA LYS A 23 -2.21 11.77 11.32
C LYS A 23 -2.90 10.63 12.06
N ASP A 24 -4.06 10.19 11.57
CA ASP A 24 -4.86 9.13 12.17
C ASP A 24 -4.41 7.74 11.73
N MET A 25 -3.48 7.64 10.76
CA MET A 25 -2.93 6.37 10.33
C MET A 25 -2.04 5.76 11.41
N GLU A 26 -2.10 4.44 11.52
CA GLU A 26 -1.14 3.69 12.32
C GLU A 26 0.29 3.96 11.82
N PRO A 27 1.31 3.93 12.70
CA PRO A 27 2.69 4.24 12.29
C PRO A 27 3.19 3.46 11.08
N GLN A 28 2.84 2.19 10.97
CA GLN A 28 3.23 1.35 9.84
C GLN A 28 2.55 1.79 8.54
N ASP A 29 1.27 2.19 8.61
CA ASP A 29 0.53 2.68 7.45
C ASP A 29 1.06 4.03 6.99
N ALA A 30 1.37 4.91 7.95
CA ALA A 30 2.01 6.20 7.67
C ALA A 30 3.40 6.03 7.05
N ALA A 31 4.14 4.98 7.42
CA ALA A 31 5.44 4.67 6.84
C ALA A 31 5.33 4.32 5.35
N LEU A 32 4.30 3.57 4.96
CA LEU A 32 4.05 3.31 3.53
C LEU A 32 3.69 4.61 2.80
N PHE A 33 2.82 5.41 3.37
CA PHE A 33 2.44 6.70 2.78
C PHE A 33 3.67 7.60 2.58
N HIS A 34 4.55 7.66 3.57
CA HIS A 34 5.79 8.42 3.49
C HIS A 34 6.71 7.89 2.38
N HIS A 35 6.86 6.56 2.25
CA HIS A 35 7.62 5.96 1.15
C HIS A 35 7.07 6.38 -0.21
N LEU A 36 5.76 6.33 -0.40
CA LEU A 36 5.12 6.73 -1.66
C LEU A 36 5.39 8.21 -1.97
N SER A 37 5.41 9.07 -0.94
CA SER A 37 5.66 10.50 -1.09
C SER A 37 7.12 10.83 -1.37
N SER A 38 8.06 10.16 -0.68
CA SER A 38 9.49 10.46 -0.73
C SER A 38 10.25 9.65 -1.77
N GLY A 39 9.71 8.52 -2.21
CA GLY A 39 10.40 7.56 -3.07
C GLY A 39 11.43 6.71 -2.33
N LYS A 40 11.54 6.84 -1.01
CA LYS A 40 12.55 6.14 -0.22
C LYS A 40 11.92 5.24 0.81
N LYS A 41 12.36 3.98 0.85
CA LYS A 41 12.00 3.05 1.92
C LYS A 41 12.82 3.33 3.16
N ILE A 42 12.34 2.84 4.29
CA ILE A 42 13.01 2.96 5.59
C ILE A 42 14.13 1.93 5.66
N SER A 43 15.31 2.33 6.17
CA SER A 43 16.43 1.40 6.34
C SER A 43 16.09 0.31 7.36
N LYS A 44 16.77 -0.83 7.26
CA LYS A 44 16.60 -1.92 8.21
C LYS A 44 16.91 -1.49 9.64
N SER A 45 17.91 -0.63 9.82
CA SER A 45 18.27 -0.06 11.11
C SER A 45 17.15 0.78 11.71
N GLU A 46 16.60 1.70 10.96
CA GLU A 46 15.50 2.55 11.41
C GLU A 46 14.22 1.77 11.70
N ALA A 47 14.00 0.68 10.95
CA ALA A 47 12.86 -0.21 11.12
C ALA A 47 13.05 -1.23 12.26
N ASN A 48 14.20 -1.24 12.92
CA ASN A 48 14.57 -2.28 13.88
C ASN A 48 14.37 -3.69 13.31
N TYR A 49 14.73 -3.85 12.04
CA TYR A 49 14.58 -5.13 11.36
C TYR A 49 15.56 -6.16 11.93
N ARG A 50 15.04 -7.36 12.15
CA ARG A 50 15.84 -8.51 12.61
C ARG A 50 15.66 -9.67 11.63
N GLU A 51 16.78 -10.25 11.20
CA GLU A 51 16.82 -11.38 10.26
C GLU A 51 16.24 -12.66 10.88
N GLN A 52 16.43 -12.82 12.18
CA GLN A 52 15.92 -13.96 12.93
C GLN A 52 15.35 -13.53 14.25
N THR A 53 14.15 -13.98 14.54
CA THR A 53 13.55 -13.83 15.86
C THR A 53 13.51 -15.19 16.52
N ASP A 54 14.12 -15.32 17.71
CA ASP A 54 14.08 -16.54 18.49
C ASP A 54 12.68 -16.84 19.05
N ASN A 55 11.79 -15.87 18.96
CA ASN A 55 10.41 -15.97 19.48
C ASN A 55 9.39 -15.89 18.37
N ASN A 56 9.25 -16.97 17.61
CA ASN A 56 8.10 -17.18 16.77
C ASN A 56 6.90 -17.73 17.56
N GLU A 57 6.89 -17.56 18.88
CA GLU A 57 5.81 -18.06 19.73
C GLU A 57 4.45 -17.50 19.34
N ASN A 58 4.40 -16.29 18.82
CA ASN A 58 3.17 -15.66 18.33
C ASN A 58 2.97 -15.79 16.81
N GLY A 59 3.87 -16.52 16.13
CA GLY A 59 3.80 -16.67 14.70
C GLY A 59 3.98 -15.37 13.91
N GLN A 60 4.60 -14.36 14.51
CA GLN A 60 4.86 -13.07 13.85
C GLN A 60 6.15 -13.15 13.06
N ALA A 61 6.01 -13.07 11.74
CA ALA A 61 7.13 -13.00 10.81
C ALA A 61 6.70 -12.21 9.58
N CYS A 62 7.67 -11.73 8.80
CA CYS A 62 7.40 -10.92 7.62
C CYS A 62 6.39 -11.57 6.67
N MET A 63 6.41 -12.89 6.52
CA MET A 63 5.46 -13.60 5.65
C MET A 63 4.00 -13.39 6.05
N LYS A 64 3.73 -13.05 7.30
CA LYS A 64 2.38 -12.80 7.82
C LYS A 64 2.03 -11.30 7.86
N CYS A 65 2.94 -10.46 7.44
CA CYS A 65 2.75 -9.02 7.41
C CYS A 65 2.07 -8.59 6.13
N LYS A 66 1.13 -7.65 6.23
CA LYS A 66 0.42 -7.11 5.06
C LYS A 66 1.32 -6.33 4.10
N PHE A 67 2.49 -5.89 4.56
CA PHE A 67 3.45 -5.15 3.74
C PHE A 67 4.47 -6.05 3.03
N ASN A 68 4.36 -7.37 3.16
CA ASN A 68 5.27 -8.30 2.55
C ASN A 68 4.86 -8.62 1.11
N LEU A 69 5.87 -8.65 0.23
CA LEU A 69 5.77 -9.18 -1.14
C LEU A 69 6.54 -10.51 -1.18
N PRO A 70 5.89 -11.63 -0.85
CA PRO A 70 6.60 -12.89 -0.57
C PRO A 70 7.40 -13.45 -1.74
N ASP A 71 6.89 -13.31 -2.96
CA ASP A 71 7.56 -13.82 -4.16
C ASP A 71 8.85 -13.07 -4.46
N GLU A 72 8.91 -11.80 -4.08
CA GLU A 72 10.08 -10.94 -4.29
C GLU A 72 11.02 -10.90 -3.09
N LYS A 73 10.59 -11.43 -1.95
CA LYS A 73 11.32 -11.37 -0.66
C LYS A 73 11.67 -9.93 -0.27
N ILE A 74 10.73 -9.03 -0.49
CA ILE A 74 10.88 -7.62 -0.15
C ILE A 74 9.66 -7.11 0.61
N CYS A 75 9.83 -5.96 1.22
CA CYS A 75 8.78 -5.27 1.98
C CYS A 75 8.41 -3.95 1.29
N HIS A 76 7.14 -3.56 1.37
CA HIS A 76 6.72 -2.26 0.86
C HIS A 76 7.36 -1.09 1.60
N ILE A 77 7.76 -1.27 2.86
CA ILE A 77 8.22 -0.20 3.74
C ILE A 77 9.72 -0.25 3.97
N VAL A 78 10.27 -1.43 4.22
CA VAL A 78 11.67 -1.63 4.62
C VAL A 78 12.54 -1.93 3.41
N GLU A 79 13.69 -1.26 3.33
CA GLU A 79 14.65 -1.37 2.23
C GLU A 79 15.37 -2.72 2.22
N GLY A 80 15.60 -3.25 1.04
CA GLY A 80 16.42 -4.45 0.81
C GLY A 80 15.67 -5.75 0.99
N ASP A 81 16.41 -6.85 0.82
CA ASP A 81 15.86 -8.20 0.94
C ASP A 81 15.49 -8.52 2.39
N ILE A 82 14.39 -9.21 2.58
CA ILE A 82 13.91 -9.61 3.90
C ILE A 82 13.80 -11.13 4.01
N ASN A 83 13.95 -11.65 5.21
CA ASN A 83 13.70 -13.05 5.52
C ASN A 83 12.21 -13.24 5.82
N ASN A 84 11.47 -13.83 4.88
CA ASN A 84 10.03 -14.02 5.01
C ASN A 84 9.62 -14.88 6.21
N GLU A 85 10.38 -15.94 6.47
CA GLU A 85 10.05 -16.94 7.47
C GLU A 85 10.39 -16.50 8.90
N HIS A 86 11.49 -15.77 9.08
CA HIS A 86 12.06 -15.46 10.39
C HIS A 86 12.29 -13.97 10.65
N GLY A 87 12.24 -13.14 9.62
CA GLY A 87 12.45 -11.70 9.76
C GLY A 87 11.24 -11.00 10.35
N ILE A 88 11.51 -9.88 11.02
CA ILE A 88 10.46 -9.00 11.54
C ILE A 88 11.00 -7.58 11.70
N SER A 89 10.13 -6.60 11.56
CA SER A 89 10.43 -5.20 11.85
C SER A 89 9.42 -4.62 12.84
N LYS A 90 9.71 -3.42 13.36
CA LYS A 90 8.76 -2.72 14.24
C LYS A 90 7.47 -2.31 13.52
N PHE A 91 7.46 -2.34 12.20
CA PHE A 91 6.29 -2.01 11.38
C PHE A 91 5.43 -3.22 11.04
N PHE A 92 5.70 -4.36 11.66
CA PHE A 92 4.87 -5.55 11.44
C PHE A 92 3.39 -5.23 11.68
N SER A 93 2.56 -5.62 10.72
CA SER A 93 1.10 -5.52 10.83
C SER A 93 0.50 -6.75 10.15
N ALA A 94 -0.28 -7.52 10.88
CA ALA A 94 -0.84 -8.76 10.37
C ALA A 94 -1.78 -8.52 9.18
N LYS A 95 -1.84 -9.48 8.27
CA LYS A 95 -2.80 -9.45 7.17
C LYS A 95 -4.22 -9.41 7.75
N GLY A 96 -5.03 -8.49 7.23
CA GLY A 96 -6.39 -8.29 7.71
C GLY A 96 -6.54 -7.25 8.82
N GLU A 97 -5.46 -6.75 9.38
CA GLU A 97 -5.50 -5.66 10.36
C GLU A 97 -5.44 -4.29 9.67
N GLY A 98 -6.34 -3.39 10.07
CA GLY A 98 -6.37 -2.02 9.58
C GLY A 98 -6.53 -1.91 8.08
N MET A 99 -5.91 -0.90 7.48
CA MET A 99 -5.97 -0.65 6.04
C MET A 99 -5.05 -1.60 5.28
N LEU A 100 -5.52 -2.10 4.15
CA LEU A 100 -4.68 -2.86 3.23
C LEU A 100 -3.74 -1.90 2.48
N PRO A 101 -2.55 -2.37 2.04
CA PRO A 101 -1.61 -1.51 1.31
C PRO A 101 -2.23 -0.80 0.10
N GLY A 102 -3.07 -1.47 -0.67
CA GLY A 102 -3.78 -0.86 -1.80
C GLY A 102 -4.69 0.30 -1.39
N ASP A 103 -5.35 0.19 -0.25
CA ASP A 103 -6.20 1.27 0.27
C ASP A 103 -5.37 2.49 0.71
N ILE A 104 -4.17 2.25 1.24
CA ILE A 104 -3.22 3.33 1.58
C ILE A 104 -2.77 4.04 0.30
N VAL A 105 -2.47 3.29 -0.76
CA VAL A 105 -2.12 3.87 -2.07
C VAL A 105 -3.28 4.72 -2.60
N TRP A 106 -4.52 4.26 -2.43
CA TRP A 106 -5.69 5.03 -2.86
C TRP A 106 -5.79 6.38 -2.14
N HIS A 107 -5.55 6.41 -0.83
CA HIS A 107 -5.48 7.68 -0.10
C HIS A 107 -4.37 8.59 -0.63
N PHE A 108 -3.22 8.02 -0.93
CA PHE A 108 -2.10 8.76 -1.53
C PHE A 108 -2.48 9.35 -2.89
N VAL A 109 -3.10 8.56 -3.76
CA VAL A 109 -3.53 9.01 -5.10
C VAL A 109 -4.56 10.13 -4.99
N LYS A 110 -5.54 9.99 -4.10
CA LYS A 110 -6.56 11.02 -3.88
C LYS A 110 -5.94 12.33 -3.38
N LYS A 111 -4.98 12.25 -2.47
CA LYS A 111 -4.34 13.42 -1.89
C LYS A 111 -3.43 14.13 -2.88
N THR A 112 -2.64 13.39 -3.64
CA THR A 112 -1.60 13.96 -4.52
C THR A 112 -2.05 14.14 -5.97
N GLY A 113 -3.10 13.43 -6.40
CA GLY A 113 -3.50 13.36 -7.79
C GLY A 113 -2.54 12.54 -8.67
N ARG A 114 -1.55 11.89 -8.08
CA ARG A 114 -0.52 11.13 -8.79
C ARG A 114 -0.72 9.63 -8.60
N LYS A 115 -0.93 8.92 -9.71
CA LYS A 115 -0.92 7.45 -9.71
C LYS A 115 0.51 6.94 -9.72
N LEU A 116 0.70 5.71 -9.25
CA LEU A 116 1.99 5.02 -9.32
C LEU A 116 2.32 4.64 -10.76
N ASN A 117 3.61 4.42 -11.07
CA ASN A 117 4.01 3.77 -12.31
C ASN A 117 4.08 2.24 -12.10
N TYR A 118 4.37 1.49 -13.16
CA TYR A 118 4.44 0.03 -13.09
C TYR A 118 5.48 -0.49 -12.10
N GLU A 119 6.64 0.16 -12.05
CA GLU A 119 7.72 -0.23 -11.14
C GLU A 119 7.32 0.01 -9.68
N GLU A 120 6.80 1.19 -9.38
CA GLU A 120 6.33 1.52 -8.03
C GLU A 120 5.20 0.58 -7.56
N GLY A 121 4.37 0.14 -8.49
CA GLY A 121 3.24 -0.76 -8.22
C GLY A 121 3.58 -2.24 -8.22
N TYR A 122 4.82 -2.61 -8.53
CA TYR A 122 5.24 -4.02 -8.66
C TYR A 122 4.34 -4.80 -9.62
N VAL A 123 4.06 -4.21 -10.79
CA VAL A 123 3.17 -4.79 -11.79
C VAL A 123 3.81 -5.99 -12.47
N ILE A 124 3.06 -7.08 -12.58
CA ILE A 124 3.49 -8.28 -13.30
C ILE A 124 2.43 -8.66 -14.36
N GLY A 125 2.89 -9.27 -15.44
CA GLY A 125 2.03 -9.59 -16.59
C GLY A 125 0.98 -10.66 -16.33
N LYS A 126 1.24 -11.56 -15.38
CA LYS A 126 0.28 -12.60 -15.01
C LYS A 126 0.41 -12.90 -13.52
N GLY A 127 -0.67 -12.70 -12.80
CA GLY A 127 -0.75 -13.00 -11.37
C GLY A 127 -1.27 -14.40 -11.10
N ALA A 128 -1.07 -14.88 -9.87
CA ALA A 128 -1.73 -16.09 -9.38
C ALA A 128 -3.25 -15.88 -9.41
N GLU A 129 -4.03 -16.94 -9.61
CA GLU A 129 -5.48 -16.86 -9.73
C GLU A 129 -6.16 -16.08 -8.59
N GLU A 130 -5.57 -16.11 -7.41
CA GLU A 130 -6.10 -15.44 -6.22
C GLU A 130 -5.79 -13.94 -6.17
N PHE A 131 -4.83 -13.47 -6.99
CA PHE A 131 -4.34 -12.10 -6.95
C PHE A 131 -4.24 -11.49 -8.35
N GLN A 132 -5.36 -11.45 -9.06
CA GLN A 132 -5.41 -10.85 -10.39
C GLN A 132 -6.20 -9.54 -10.37
N CYS A 133 -5.86 -8.65 -11.30
CA CYS A 133 -6.51 -7.33 -11.42
C CYS A 133 -8.04 -7.45 -11.57
N LYS A 134 -8.52 -8.45 -12.28
CA LYS A 134 -9.97 -8.65 -12.48
C LYS A 134 -10.77 -8.74 -11.17
N ASP A 135 -10.14 -9.18 -10.09
CA ASP A 135 -10.77 -9.35 -8.78
C ASP A 135 -10.46 -8.20 -7.83
N CYS A 136 -9.72 -7.19 -8.28
CA CYS A 136 -9.33 -6.05 -7.48
C CYS A 136 -10.37 -4.94 -7.55
N LYS A 137 -10.70 -4.34 -6.40
CA LYS A 137 -11.68 -3.25 -6.35
C LYS A 137 -11.22 -1.97 -7.07
N TYR A 138 -9.92 -1.84 -7.33
CA TYR A 138 -9.37 -0.67 -8.04
C TYR A 138 -9.22 -0.89 -9.54
N TYR A 139 -9.53 -2.07 -10.03
CA TYR A 139 -9.53 -2.37 -11.46
C TYR A 139 -10.77 -1.81 -12.13
N MET A 140 -10.56 -1.17 -13.28
CA MET A 140 -11.64 -0.63 -14.09
C MET A 140 -11.78 -1.43 -15.39
N TYR A 141 -13.04 -1.69 -15.79
CA TYR A 141 -13.33 -2.49 -16.99
C TYR A 141 -12.81 -1.90 -18.31
N SER A 142 -12.34 -0.66 -18.28
CA SER A 142 -11.66 -0.03 -19.41
C SER A 142 -10.19 -0.43 -19.54
N HIS A 143 -9.76 -1.52 -18.90
CA HIS A 143 -8.36 -1.98 -18.84
C HIS A 143 -7.44 -0.95 -18.18
N SER A 144 -7.89 -0.35 -17.12
CA SER A 144 -7.12 0.63 -16.35
C SER A 144 -7.23 0.37 -14.86
N CYS A 145 -6.39 1.05 -14.08
CA CYS A 145 -6.37 0.94 -12.63
C CYS A 145 -6.47 2.33 -12.00
N LEU A 146 -7.17 2.44 -10.89
CA LEU A 146 -7.27 3.70 -10.15
C LEU A 146 -5.96 4.07 -9.45
N LEU A 147 -5.11 3.09 -9.15
CA LEU A 147 -3.87 3.29 -8.38
C LEU A 147 -2.63 3.48 -9.24
N ILE A 148 -2.58 2.84 -10.41
CA ILE A 148 -1.37 2.70 -11.21
C ILE A 148 -1.66 3.11 -12.65
N LYS A 149 -0.74 3.90 -13.23
CA LYS A 149 -0.83 4.35 -14.62
C LYS A 149 -0.60 3.20 -15.59
N GLY A 150 -1.32 3.19 -16.70
CA GLY A 150 -1.08 2.27 -17.79
C GLY A 150 -2.28 1.39 -18.10
N THR A 151 -2.03 0.39 -18.93
CA THR A 151 -3.05 -0.57 -19.36
C THR A 151 -2.93 -1.85 -18.57
N PHE A 152 -4.07 -2.39 -18.12
CA PHE A 152 -4.11 -3.58 -17.28
C PHE A 152 -5.04 -4.62 -17.90
N GLU A 153 -4.48 -5.78 -18.23
CA GLU A 153 -5.27 -6.93 -18.61
C GLU A 153 -5.82 -7.64 -17.36
N PRO A 154 -6.95 -8.34 -17.46
CA PRO A 154 -7.59 -8.98 -16.30
C PRO A 154 -6.69 -9.93 -15.50
N GLU A 155 -5.79 -10.63 -16.17
CA GLU A 155 -4.88 -11.62 -15.56
C GLU A 155 -3.62 -11.00 -14.96
N MET A 156 -3.37 -9.72 -15.19
CA MET A 156 -2.23 -9.01 -14.58
C MET A 156 -2.39 -8.89 -13.07
N SER A 157 -1.31 -8.54 -12.40
CA SER A 157 -1.32 -8.32 -10.95
C SER A 157 -0.35 -7.21 -10.58
N CYS A 158 -0.44 -6.78 -9.32
CA CYS A 158 0.49 -5.79 -8.75
C CYS A 158 0.65 -6.06 -7.25
N GLY A 159 1.53 -5.30 -6.60
CA GLY A 159 1.77 -5.42 -5.17
C GLY A 159 0.68 -4.84 -4.27
N PHE A 160 -0.36 -4.26 -4.83
CA PHE A 160 -1.40 -3.53 -4.09
C PHE A 160 -2.83 -4.03 -4.35
N ILE A 161 -2.96 -5.30 -4.73
CA ILE A 161 -4.28 -5.90 -4.97
C ILE A 161 -5.14 -5.85 -3.70
N VAL A 162 -6.37 -5.38 -3.86
CA VAL A 162 -7.40 -5.44 -2.82
C VAL A 162 -8.62 -6.14 -3.42
N LYS A 163 -8.91 -7.34 -2.95
CA LYS A 163 -10.03 -8.11 -3.48
C LYS A 163 -11.36 -7.42 -3.20
N ILE A 164 -12.27 -7.52 -4.16
CA ILE A 164 -13.63 -7.01 -4.00
C ILE A 164 -14.27 -7.68 -2.78
N GLY A 165 -14.84 -6.87 -1.87
CA GLY A 165 -15.41 -7.34 -0.63
C GLY A 165 -14.45 -7.42 0.55
N ASN A 166 -13.14 -7.25 0.31
CA ASN A 166 -12.12 -7.17 1.35
C ASN A 166 -11.62 -5.72 1.46
N GLY A 167 -11.08 -5.39 2.63
CA GLY A 167 -10.61 -4.04 2.91
C GLY A 167 -11.71 -3.13 3.43
N THR A 168 -11.34 -1.87 3.69
CA THR A 168 -12.28 -0.88 4.19
C THR A 168 -13.17 -0.37 3.07
N ASP A 169 -14.48 -0.34 3.31
CA ASP A 169 -15.42 0.33 2.43
C ASP A 169 -15.17 1.84 2.49
N VAL A 170 -14.70 2.37 1.38
CA VAL A 170 -14.42 3.80 1.27
C VAL A 170 -15.42 4.46 0.34
#